data_a7d1dc135c39c8ad8854378a14d0f3f0
#
_entry.id   a7d1dc135c39c8ad8854378a14d0f3f0
#
_cell.length_a   1.000
_cell.length_b   1.000
_cell.length_c   1.000
_cell.angle_alpha   90.00
_cell.angle_beta   90.00
_cell.angle_gamma   90.00
#
_symmetry.space_group_name_H-M   'P 1'
#
loop_
_entity.id
_entity.type
_entity.pdbx_description
1 polymer ?
#
loop_
_entity_poly.entity_id
_entity_poly.type
_entity_poly.pdbx_seq_one_letter_code
_entity_poly.pdbx_strand_id
1 'polypeptide(L)'
;YWYKQITKDKQFDELEQSNFDWLFGCNPWGTSMVYGLPANADTPADPHSAFTHLGHYPIDGGLVDGPVYTSIYKNLIGITLYQPDEYATFQSDLAVYHDDYGDYSTNEPTMDGTASLIYLLAAKEAEYSSKKASPQKGASH
;
A
#
# COMPACT_ATOMS: atom_id res chain seq x y z
N TYR A 1 -2.92 -14.80 4.23
CA TYR A 1 -4.24 -15.30 3.88
C TYR A 1 -4.20 -16.78 3.46
N TRP A 2 -3.50 -17.17 2.38
CA TRP A 2 -3.45 -18.54 1.86
C TRP A 2 -2.97 -19.56 2.89
N TYR A 3 -1.95 -19.23 3.67
CA TYR A 3 -1.47 -20.10 4.75
C TYR A 3 -2.63 -20.50 5.68
N LYS A 4 -3.38 -19.52 6.17
CA LYS A 4 -4.54 -19.73 7.04
C LYS A 4 -5.64 -20.58 6.37
N GLN A 5 -5.90 -20.35 5.09
CA GLN A 5 -6.91 -21.11 4.36
C GLN A 5 -6.54 -22.61 4.21
N ILE A 6 -5.25 -22.88 3.99
CA ILE A 6 -4.73 -24.25 3.77
C ILE A 6 -4.57 -25.00 5.10
N THR A 7 -3.91 -24.38 6.07
CA THR A 7 -3.49 -25.04 7.32
C THR A 7 -4.55 -24.96 8.42
N LYS A 8 -5.46 -24.00 8.36
CA LYS A 8 -6.36 -23.55 9.42
C LYS A 8 -5.64 -22.96 10.64
N ASP A 9 -4.35 -22.76 10.56
CA ASP A 9 -3.52 -22.13 11.57
C ASP A 9 -3.58 -20.60 11.44
N LYS A 10 -3.70 -19.92 12.56
CA LYS A 10 -3.87 -18.48 12.67
C LYS A 10 -2.61 -17.75 13.15
N GLN A 11 -1.47 -18.44 13.27
CA GLN A 11 -0.26 -17.85 13.84
C GLN A 11 0.24 -16.59 13.14
N PHE A 12 -0.17 -16.34 11.88
CA PHE A 12 0.21 -15.18 11.10
C PHE A 12 -0.92 -14.15 10.91
N ASP A 13 -2.05 -14.28 11.64
CA ASP A 13 -3.17 -13.33 11.50
C ASP A 13 -2.75 -11.90 11.87
N GLU A 14 -1.96 -11.72 12.94
CA GLU A 14 -1.45 -10.40 13.34
C GLU A 14 -0.45 -9.85 12.32
N LEU A 15 0.43 -10.69 11.77
CA LEU A 15 1.37 -10.27 10.74
C LEU A 15 0.64 -9.85 9.45
N GLU A 16 -0.37 -10.61 9.04
CA GLU A 16 -1.21 -10.27 7.89
C GLU A 16 -1.90 -8.92 8.10
N GLN A 17 -2.47 -8.69 9.28
CA GLN A 17 -3.14 -7.43 9.59
C GLN A 17 -2.14 -6.27 9.64
N SER A 18 -0.99 -6.43 10.28
CA SER A 18 0.04 -5.39 10.35
C SER A 18 0.57 -4.99 8.98
N ASN A 19 0.77 -5.95 8.06
CA ASN A 19 1.15 -5.62 6.69
C ASN A 19 0.04 -4.91 5.92
N PHE A 20 -1.22 -5.29 6.16
CA PHE A 20 -2.36 -4.60 5.58
C PHE A 20 -2.44 -3.15 6.07
N ASP A 21 -2.35 -2.93 7.38
CA ASP A 21 -2.37 -1.60 7.98
C ASP A 21 -1.19 -0.75 7.47
N TRP A 22 -0.02 -1.37 7.29
CA TRP A 22 1.16 -0.71 6.75
C TRP A 22 0.93 -0.17 5.33
N LEU A 23 0.28 -0.94 4.45
CA LEU A 23 -0.07 -0.52 3.10
C LEU A 23 -0.98 0.72 3.09
N PHE A 24 -1.82 0.86 4.09
CA PHE A 24 -2.80 1.95 4.18
C PHE A 24 -2.41 3.07 5.14
N GLY A 25 -1.10 3.24 5.41
CA GLY A 25 -0.56 4.41 6.07
C GLY A 25 0.02 4.19 7.47
N CYS A 26 -0.11 2.99 8.07
CA CYS A 26 0.58 2.68 9.34
C CYS A 26 2.07 2.35 9.08
N ASN A 27 2.77 3.23 8.41
CA ASN A 27 4.16 3.10 7.99
C ASN A 27 4.97 4.36 8.37
N PRO A 28 6.30 4.34 8.23
CA PRO A 28 7.14 5.47 8.62
C PRO A 28 6.82 6.80 7.95
N TRP A 29 6.27 6.78 6.74
CA TRP A 29 5.91 7.99 5.97
C TRP A 29 4.50 8.48 6.27
N GLY A 30 3.66 7.66 6.95
CA GLY A 30 2.29 8.03 7.30
C GLY A 30 1.33 8.10 6.11
N THR A 31 1.75 7.64 4.94
CA THR A 31 0.97 7.69 3.70
C THR A 31 0.55 6.30 3.24
N SER A 32 -0.62 6.20 2.63
CA SER A 32 -1.04 4.98 1.94
C SER A 32 -0.14 4.72 0.73
N MET A 33 0.14 3.47 0.42
CA MET A 33 0.81 3.07 -0.82
C MET A 33 -0.20 2.81 -1.96
N VAL A 34 -1.47 3.15 -1.73
CA VAL A 34 -2.55 2.96 -2.70
C VAL A 34 -3.12 4.31 -3.11
N TYR A 35 -2.97 4.68 -4.38
CA TYR A 35 -3.44 5.94 -4.92
C TYR A 35 -4.95 6.13 -4.64
N GLY A 36 -5.30 7.28 -4.06
CA GLY A 36 -6.68 7.68 -3.79
C GLY A 36 -7.41 6.89 -2.69
N LEU A 37 -6.76 5.93 -2.03
CA LEU A 37 -7.40 5.08 -1.03
C LEU A 37 -6.58 4.91 0.26
N PRO A 38 -7.23 4.96 1.43
CA PRO A 38 -8.64 5.35 1.62
C PRO A 38 -8.83 6.85 1.39
N ALA A 39 -10.02 7.26 0.99
CA ALA A 39 -10.34 8.63 0.56
C ALA A 39 -10.09 9.73 1.61
N ASN A 40 -9.90 9.39 2.86
CA ASN A 40 -9.63 10.31 3.97
C ASN A 40 -8.21 10.20 4.53
N ALA A 41 -7.33 9.47 3.86
CA ALA A 41 -5.92 9.34 4.21
C ALA A 41 -5.02 10.13 3.26
N ASP A 42 -3.78 10.31 3.66
CA ASP A 42 -2.73 10.71 2.75
C ASP A 42 -2.44 9.56 1.77
N THR A 43 -2.32 9.87 0.49
CA THR A 43 -2.13 8.89 -0.60
C THR A 43 -1.22 9.49 -1.67
N PRO A 44 -0.56 8.68 -2.52
CA PRO A 44 0.25 9.21 -3.60
C PRO A 44 -0.52 10.24 -4.45
N ALA A 45 0.09 11.40 -4.67
CA ALA A 45 -0.49 12.51 -5.42
C ALA A 45 0.14 12.65 -6.82
N ASP A 46 1.44 12.37 -6.95
CA ASP A 46 2.18 12.46 -8.22
C ASP A 46 2.93 11.16 -8.57
N PRO A 47 2.21 10.04 -8.72
CA PRO A 47 2.82 8.76 -9.02
C PRO A 47 3.51 8.75 -10.39
N HIS A 48 4.49 7.87 -10.58
CA HIS A 48 5.20 7.67 -11.84
C HIS A 48 4.27 7.05 -12.90
N SER A 49 3.30 7.85 -13.32
CA SER A 49 2.27 7.48 -14.30
C SER A 49 1.98 8.65 -15.23
N ALA A 50 2.19 8.44 -16.53
CA ALA A 50 1.85 9.45 -17.54
C ALA A 50 0.35 9.81 -17.55
N PHE A 51 -0.52 8.86 -17.17
CA PHE A 51 -1.96 9.14 -17.06
C PHE A 51 -2.25 10.21 -16.01
N THR A 52 -1.62 10.10 -14.84
CA THR A 52 -1.81 11.06 -13.75
C THR A 52 -1.02 12.33 -14.00
N HIS A 53 0.28 12.21 -14.23
CA HIS A 53 1.17 13.38 -14.33
C HIS A 53 0.85 14.29 -15.53
N LEU A 54 0.64 13.71 -16.72
CA LEU A 54 0.38 14.48 -17.95
C LEU A 54 -1.10 14.65 -18.26
N GLY A 55 -1.90 13.64 -17.95
CA GLY A 55 -3.31 13.57 -18.32
C GLY A 55 -4.27 14.01 -17.24
N HIS A 56 -3.79 14.13 -16.00
CA HIS A 56 -4.60 14.41 -14.80
C HIS A 56 -5.76 13.42 -14.60
N TYR A 57 -5.60 12.21 -15.07
CA TYR A 57 -6.57 11.13 -14.84
C TYR A 57 -6.30 10.44 -13.51
N PRO A 58 -7.31 10.27 -12.64
CA PRO A 58 -7.16 9.51 -11.42
C PRO A 58 -6.94 8.02 -11.75
N ILE A 59 -6.12 7.36 -10.93
CA ILE A 59 -5.85 5.92 -11.01
C ILE A 59 -6.17 5.24 -9.68
N ASP A 60 -7.31 5.61 -9.09
CA ASP A 60 -7.74 5.15 -7.76
C ASP A 60 -7.62 3.63 -7.62
N GLY A 61 -6.96 3.21 -6.54
CA GLY A 61 -6.68 1.82 -6.27
C GLY A 61 -5.35 1.28 -6.83
N GLY A 62 -4.61 2.09 -7.59
CA GLY A 62 -3.26 1.73 -8.04
C GLY A 62 -2.30 1.61 -6.86
N LEU A 63 -1.71 0.43 -6.65
CA LEU A 63 -0.66 0.21 -5.66
C LEU A 63 0.69 0.61 -6.26
N VAL A 64 1.37 1.55 -5.61
CA VAL A 64 2.74 1.94 -5.98
C VAL A 64 3.75 0.94 -5.44
N ASP A 65 4.97 0.92 -6.01
CA ASP A 65 6.05 0.00 -5.60
C ASP A 65 6.35 0.09 -4.10
N GLY A 66 6.26 1.30 -3.55
CA GLY A 66 6.60 1.55 -2.16
C GLY A 66 8.11 1.68 -1.91
N PRO A 67 8.54 1.73 -0.64
CA PRO A 67 9.90 2.08 -0.30
C PRO A 67 10.93 1.06 -0.79
N VAL A 68 12.08 1.58 -1.21
CA VAL A 68 13.24 0.81 -1.62
C VAL A 68 14.40 0.99 -0.63
N TYR A 69 15.30 0.01 -0.55
CA TYR A 69 16.51 0.15 0.24
C TYR A 69 17.34 1.35 -0.24
N THR A 70 17.74 2.21 0.70
CA THR A 70 18.54 3.41 0.41
C THR A 70 19.85 3.07 -0.30
N SER A 71 20.47 1.92 0.02
CA SER A 71 21.67 1.45 -0.67
C SER A 71 21.42 1.09 -2.14
N ILE A 72 20.22 0.64 -2.49
CA ILE A 72 19.80 0.39 -3.88
C ILE A 72 19.50 1.73 -4.55
N TYR A 73 18.69 2.56 -3.92
CA TYR A 73 18.27 3.86 -4.43
C TYR A 73 19.44 4.73 -4.89
N LYS A 74 20.50 4.82 -4.06
CA LYS A 74 21.71 5.60 -4.36
C LYS A 74 22.46 5.17 -5.62
N ASN A 75 22.21 3.98 -6.15
CA ASN A 75 22.83 3.44 -7.34
C ASN A 75 21.89 3.42 -8.56
N LEU A 76 20.65 3.85 -8.40
CA LEU A 76 19.72 3.96 -9.51
C LEU A 76 20.06 5.17 -10.38
N ILE A 77 19.73 5.08 -11.67
CA ILE A 77 19.97 6.13 -12.65
C ILE A 77 18.64 6.60 -13.23
N GLY A 78 18.61 7.85 -13.67
CA GLY A 78 17.42 8.41 -14.34
C GLY A 78 16.32 8.91 -13.39
N ILE A 79 16.54 8.85 -12.09
CA ILE A 79 15.64 9.44 -11.10
C ILE A 79 15.98 10.92 -10.95
N THR A 80 14.98 11.76 -11.04
CA THR A 80 15.08 13.21 -10.78
C THR A 80 13.79 13.64 -10.13
N LEU A 81 13.84 14.02 -8.88
CA LEU A 81 12.66 14.55 -8.19
C LEU A 81 12.34 15.94 -8.76
N TYR A 82 11.10 16.16 -9.11
CA TYR A 82 10.60 17.43 -9.65
C TYR A 82 10.14 18.39 -8.56
N GLN A 83 9.78 17.84 -7.41
CA GLN A 83 9.34 18.60 -6.24
C GLN A 83 10.27 18.38 -5.05
N PRO A 84 10.29 19.29 -4.07
CA PRO A 84 10.94 19.02 -2.79
C PRO A 84 10.35 17.76 -2.15
N ASP A 85 11.22 16.89 -1.64
CA ASP A 85 10.80 15.66 -0.94
C ASP A 85 10.00 16.00 0.33
N GLU A 86 8.71 15.79 0.30
CA GLU A 86 7.81 16.04 1.43
C GLU A 86 8.05 15.09 2.60
N TYR A 87 8.62 13.92 2.31
CA TYR A 87 8.96 12.90 3.30
C TYR A 87 10.43 12.96 3.77
N ALA A 88 11.19 14.02 3.43
CA ALA A 88 12.61 14.14 3.74
C ALA A 88 12.95 13.84 5.22
N THR A 89 12.06 14.23 6.14
CA THR A 89 12.23 14.01 7.59
C THR A 89 12.11 12.53 7.99
N PHE A 90 11.45 11.74 7.18
CA PHE A 90 11.15 10.32 7.43
C PHE A 90 12.05 9.37 6.64
N GLN A 91 12.88 9.90 5.75
CA GLN A 91 13.87 9.09 5.03
C GLN A 91 14.94 8.57 5.99
N SER A 92 15.49 7.40 5.70
CA SER A 92 16.48 6.77 6.56
C SER A 92 17.65 6.18 5.76
N ASP A 93 18.70 5.75 6.46
CA ASP A 93 19.80 5.00 5.83
C ASP A 93 19.38 3.58 5.38
N LEU A 94 18.19 3.12 5.79
CA LEU A 94 17.68 1.79 5.45
C LEU A 94 16.74 1.84 4.26
N ALA A 95 15.78 2.78 4.24
CA ALA A 95 14.76 2.85 3.21
C ALA A 95 14.37 4.30 2.89
N VAL A 96 13.98 4.53 1.64
CA VAL A 96 13.45 5.79 1.11
C VAL A 96 12.16 5.52 0.34
N TYR A 97 11.29 6.53 0.36
CA TYR A 97 10.07 6.61 -0.45
C TYR A 97 9.85 8.05 -0.88
N HIS A 98 9.46 8.27 -2.13
CA HIS A 98 9.13 9.60 -2.65
C HIS A 98 7.80 9.55 -3.39
N ASP A 99 6.92 10.50 -3.12
CA ASP A 99 5.74 10.75 -3.95
C ASP A 99 6.07 11.79 -5.01
N ASP A 100 6.75 11.36 -6.06
CA ASP A 100 7.19 12.23 -7.15
C ASP A 100 7.21 11.43 -8.46
N TYR A 101 6.68 12.01 -9.53
CA TYR A 101 6.67 11.41 -10.86
C TYR A 101 8.06 10.97 -11.34
N GLY A 102 9.10 11.65 -10.91
CA GLY A 102 10.48 11.34 -11.28
C GLY A 102 11.07 10.10 -10.62
N ASP A 103 10.41 9.55 -9.60
CA ASP A 103 10.88 8.34 -8.91
C ASP A 103 10.10 7.10 -9.34
N TYR A 104 10.57 6.46 -10.40
CA TYR A 104 10.02 5.19 -10.87
C TYR A 104 10.27 4.02 -9.90
N SER A 105 11.18 4.17 -8.94
CA SER A 105 11.62 3.05 -8.08
C SER A 105 10.76 2.87 -6.83
N THR A 106 10.06 3.92 -6.41
CA THR A 106 9.22 3.87 -5.21
C THR A 106 7.76 4.24 -5.48
N ASN A 107 7.49 4.92 -6.61
CA ASN A 107 6.19 5.54 -6.87
C ASN A 107 5.56 5.10 -8.21
N GLU A 108 6.02 4.02 -8.83
CA GLU A 108 5.38 3.46 -10.02
C GLU A 108 4.16 2.61 -9.63
N PRO A 109 2.96 2.91 -10.14
CA PRO A 109 1.79 2.05 -9.94
C PRO A 109 1.97 0.74 -10.69
N THR A 110 2.03 -0.39 -9.96
CA THR A 110 2.30 -1.70 -10.54
C THR A 110 1.02 -2.51 -10.78
N MET A 111 0.95 -3.16 -11.91
CA MET A 111 -0.21 -3.96 -12.29
C MET A 111 -0.32 -5.25 -11.45
N ASP A 112 0.76 -5.94 -11.22
CA ASP A 112 0.82 -7.19 -10.46
C ASP A 112 0.58 -6.95 -8.96
N GLY A 113 1.16 -5.89 -8.39
CA GLY A 113 0.89 -5.46 -7.01
C GLY A 113 -0.58 -5.11 -6.80
N THR A 114 -1.14 -4.30 -7.70
CA THR A 114 -2.56 -3.91 -7.68
C THR A 114 -3.48 -5.13 -7.81
N ALA A 115 -3.20 -6.04 -8.72
CA ALA A 115 -4.00 -7.26 -8.89
C ALA A 115 -3.98 -8.15 -7.64
N SER A 116 -2.81 -8.28 -7.01
CA SER A 116 -2.65 -9.05 -5.77
C SER A 116 -3.41 -8.41 -4.61
N LEU A 117 -3.40 -7.07 -4.52
CA LEU A 117 -4.14 -6.31 -3.51
C LEU A 117 -5.65 -6.48 -3.67
N ILE A 118 -6.19 -6.40 -4.90
CA ILE A 118 -7.63 -6.62 -5.17
C ILE A 118 -8.06 -7.99 -4.63
N TYR A 119 -7.26 -9.03 -4.86
CA TYR A 119 -7.56 -10.36 -4.33
C TYR A 119 -7.62 -10.37 -2.80
N LEU A 120 -6.64 -9.75 -2.14
CA LEU A 120 -6.60 -9.67 -0.68
C LEU A 120 -7.80 -8.89 -0.12
N LEU A 121 -8.13 -7.74 -0.72
CA LEU A 121 -9.28 -6.93 -0.34
C LEU A 121 -10.59 -7.71 -0.46
N ALA A 122 -10.80 -8.40 -1.57
CA ALA A 122 -11.99 -9.24 -1.77
C ALA A 122 -12.07 -10.38 -0.74
N ALA A 123 -10.95 -10.97 -0.38
CA ALA A 123 -10.89 -12.00 0.65
C ALA A 123 -11.24 -11.46 2.04
N LYS A 124 -10.72 -10.28 2.40
CA LYS A 124 -11.06 -9.59 3.66
C LYS A 124 -12.52 -9.20 3.73
N GLU A 125 -13.09 -8.69 2.64
CA GLU A 125 -14.52 -8.36 2.54
C GLU A 125 -15.39 -9.60 2.77
N ALA A 126 -15.06 -10.73 2.13
CA ALA A 126 -15.77 -11.98 2.31
C ALA A 126 -15.70 -12.50 3.76
N GLU A 127 -14.54 -12.40 4.41
CA GLU A 127 -14.37 -12.77 5.83
C GLU A 127 -15.21 -11.89 6.76
N TYR A 128 -15.24 -10.58 6.51
CA TYR A 128 -16.03 -9.63 7.28
C TYR A 128 -17.53 -9.90 7.14
N SER A 129 -18.00 -10.07 5.92
CA SER A 129 -19.41 -10.33 5.61
C SER A 129 -19.90 -11.63 6.22
N SER A 130 -19.08 -12.69 6.23
CA SER A 130 -19.41 -13.96 6.85
C SER A 130 -19.53 -13.86 8.38
N LYS A 131 -18.65 -13.08 9.02
CA LYS A 131 -18.74 -12.82 10.47
C LYS A 131 -19.99 -12.05 10.84
N LYS A 132 -20.38 -11.06 10.05
CA LYS A 132 -21.58 -10.26 10.27
C LYS A 132 -22.88 -11.07 10.07
N ALA A 133 -22.87 -12.02 9.15
CA ALA A 133 -24.03 -12.88 8.88
C ALA A 133 -24.24 -13.98 9.94
N SER A 134 -23.22 -14.29 10.76
CA SER A 134 -23.34 -15.25 11.85
C SER A 134 -24.00 -14.57 13.05
N PRO A 135 -25.25 -14.94 13.45
CA PRO A 135 -25.89 -14.33 14.62
C PRO A 135 -25.05 -14.64 15.85
N GLN A 136 -24.76 -13.62 16.66
CA GLN A 136 -24.23 -13.82 18.00
C GLN A 136 -25.22 -14.76 18.73
N LYS A 137 -24.81 -16.00 18.95
CA LYS A 137 -25.52 -16.87 19.90
C LYS A 137 -25.44 -16.16 21.25
N GLY A 138 -26.59 -15.59 21.66
CA GLY A 138 -26.71 -14.82 22.87
C GLY A 138 -26.13 -15.60 24.04
N ALA A 139 -25.34 -14.93 24.83
CA ALA A 139 -25.05 -15.33 26.19
C ALA A 139 -26.37 -15.23 26.96
N SER A 140 -27.06 -16.36 27.10
CA SER A 140 -28.12 -16.49 28.08
C SER A 140 -27.45 -16.74 29.44
N HIS A 141 -27.57 -15.77 30.30
CA HIS A 141 -27.31 -15.90 31.73
C HIS A 141 -28.43 -16.70 32.40
#